data_4ed697545d2effb526b85bde30de7dc1
#
_entry.id   4ed697545d2effb526b85bde30de7dc1
#
_cell.length_a   1.000
_cell.length_b   1.000
_cell.length_c   1.000
_cell.angle_alpha   90.00
_cell.angle_beta   90.00
_cell.angle_gamma   90.00
#
_symmetry.space_group_name_H-M   'P 1'
#
loop_
_entity.id
_entity.type
_entity.pdbx_description
1 polymer ?
#
loop_
_entity_poly.entity_id
_entity_poly.type
_entity_poly.pdbx_seq_one_letter_code
_entity_poly.pdbx_strand_id
1 'polypeptide(L)'
;LGTVRKDGSPIVSPLEFYAEKFTLYIFPQPKSPKAYAIKRDPRVAIAIANPMAGWACVMGCQIFGRATLLDVDTPEWEHGMKVFKWQASSAELGRQTQEAPRGQLARIDPERIVYTEHLMRKEGYAPRQIWTPGDEELQVVPGGNV
;
A
#
# COMPACT_ATOMS: atom_id res chain seq x y z
N LEU A 1 -1.62 2.86 6.23
CA LEU A 1 -2.21 3.76 5.24
C LEU A 1 -2.48 5.13 5.85
N GLY A 2 -1.93 6.17 5.26
CA GLY A 2 -2.22 7.57 5.52
C GLY A 2 -3.24 8.12 4.52
N THR A 3 -4.23 8.83 5.01
CA THR A 3 -5.25 9.56 4.23
C THR A 3 -5.46 10.96 4.82
N VAL A 4 -6.18 11.83 4.11
CA VAL A 4 -6.38 13.22 4.50
C VAL A 4 -7.81 13.45 4.99
N ARG A 5 -7.97 14.01 6.19
CA ARG A 5 -9.28 14.40 6.74
C ARG A 5 -9.85 15.64 6.04
N LYS A 6 -11.11 15.94 6.34
CA LYS A 6 -11.81 17.11 5.80
C LYS A 6 -11.12 18.44 6.16
N ASP A 7 -10.52 18.51 7.32
CA ASP A 7 -9.79 19.68 7.82
C ASP A 7 -8.32 19.74 7.35
N GLY A 8 -7.90 18.79 6.49
CA GLY A 8 -6.54 18.69 5.99
C GLY A 8 -5.57 17.91 6.90
N SER A 9 -5.99 17.53 8.09
CA SER A 9 -5.14 16.77 9.01
C SER A 9 -4.95 15.32 8.50
N PRO A 10 -3.79 14.70 8.76
CA PRO A 10 -3.56 13.30 8.39
C PRO A 10 -4.30 12.35 9.31
N ILE A 11 -4.71 11.20 8.76
CA ILE A 11 -5.17 10.05 9.51
C ILE A 11 -4.39 8.82 9.07
N VAL A 12 -3.91 8.03 10.01
CA VAL A 12 -3.14 6.81 9.75
C VAL A 12 -3.86 5.61 10.33
N SER A 13 -3.98 4.54 9.56
CA SER A 13 -4.60 3.28 9.98
C SER A 13 -3.76 2.09 9.55
N PRO A 14 -3.53 1.10 10.43
CA PRO A 14 -3.06 -0.20 10.00
C PRO A 14 -4.15 -0.88 9.17
N LEU A 15 -3.75 -1.66 8.17
CA LEU A 15 -4.68 -2.43 7.35
C LEU A 15 -3.95 -3.54 6.60
N GLU A 16 -4.74 -4.51 6.16
CA GLU A 16 -4.30 -5.55 5.24
C GLU A 16 -4.29 -5.01 3.80
N PHE A 17 -3.31 -5.44 3.03
CA PHE A 17 -3.23 -5.16 1.60
C PHE A 17 -2.73 -6.39 0.83
N TYR A 18 -3.06 -6.43 -0.45
CA TYR A 18 -2.46 -7.33 -1.41
C TYR A 18 -1.95 -6.51 -2.59
N ALA A 19 -0.94 -7.03 -3.29
CA ALA A 19 -0.30 -6.31 -4.38
C ALA A 19 -0.25 -7.16 -5.65
N GLU A 20 -0.43 -6.50 -6.78
CA GLU A 20 -0.09 -7.00 -8.10
C GLU A 20 0.94 -6.04 -8.69
N LYS A 21 2.19 -6.51 -8.84
CA LYS A 21 3.34 -5.65 -9.12
C LYS A 21 3.43 -4.53 -8.07
N PHE A 22 3.31 -3.26 -8.47
CA PHE A 22 3.35 -2.11 -7.58
C PHE A 22 1.97 -1.54 -7.23
N THR A 23 0.91 -2.01 -7.88
CA THR A 23 -0.46 -1.63 -7.55
C THR A 23 -0.92 -2.40 -6.30
N LEU A 24 -1.50 -1.67 -5.34
CA LEU A 24 -1.99 -2.24 -4.09
C LEU A 24 -3.51 -2.24 -4.06
N TYR A 25 -4.06 -3.26 -3.42
CA TYR A 25 -5.49 -3.39 -3.19
C TYR A 25 -5.76 -3.50 -1.69
N ILE A 26 -6.69 -2.70 -1.21
CA ILE A 26 -7.17 -2.71 0.17
C ILE A 26 -8.69 -2.76 0.19
N PHE A 27 -9.26 -3.33 1.26
CA PHE A 27 -10.70 -3.36 1.46
C PHE A 27 -11.08 -2.42 2.62
N PRO A 28 -11.38 -1.13 2.32
CA PRO A 28 -11.81 -0.22 3.35
C PRO A 28 -13.21 -0.61 3.82
N GLN A 29 -13.42 -0.70 5.12
CA GLN A 29 -14.76 -0.94 5.65
C GLN A 29 -15.72 0.14 5.15
N PRO A 30 -16.92 -0.23 4.66
CA PRO A 30 -17.93 0.74 4.26
C PRO A 30 -18.20 1.76 5.36
N LYS A 31 -18.35 3.03 4.99
CA LYS A 31 -18.59 4.15 5.93
C LYS A 31 -17.45 4.38 6.95
N SER A 32 -16.27 3.79 6.74
CA SER A 32 -15.11 4.09 7.58
C SER A 32 -14.54 5.49 7.29
N PRO A 33 -13.87 6.12 8.26
CA PRO A 33 -13.22 7.41 8.04
C PRO A 33 -12.26 7.42 6.84
N LYS A 34 -11.53 6.31 6.61
CA LYS A 34 -10.62 6.18 5.47
C LYS A 34 -11.36 6.10 4.14
N ALA A 35 -12.51 5.42 4.05
CA ALA A 35 -13.31 5.35 2.84
C ALA A 35 -13.83 6.75 2.45
N TYR A 36 -14.33 7.51 3.41
CA TYR A 36 -14.75 8.89 3.18
C TYR A 36 -13.58 9.81 2.82
N ALA A 37 -12.42 9.61 3.44
CA ALA A 37 -11.22 10.37 3.14
C ALA A 37 -10.79 10.15 1.69
N ILE A 38 -10.66 8.90 1.26
CA ILE A 38 -10.28 8.53 -0.12
C ILE A 38 -11.25 9.11 -1.14
N LYS A 39 -12.56 9.03 -0.86
CA LYS A 39 -13.58 9.58 -1.76
C LYS A 39 -13.44 11.09 -1.97
N ARG A 40 -13.01 11.81 -0.95
CA ARG A 40 -12.85 13.26 -0.98
C ARG A 40 -11.50 13.69 -1.53
N ASP A 41 -10.44 13.02 -1.11
CA ASP A 41 -9.06 13.29 -1.50
C ASP A 41 -8.36 11.94 -1.77
N PRO A 42 -8.08 11.65 -3.05
CA PRO A 42 -7.51 10.36 -3.42
C PRO A 42 -6.03 10.19 -3.04
N ARG A 43 -5.36 11.24 -2.59
CA ARG A 43 -3.95 11.16 -2.20
C ARG A 43 -3.78 10.28 -0.97
N VAL A 44 -2.86 9.33 -1.06
CA VAL A 44 -2.54 8.40 0.02
C VAL A 44 -1.05 8.24 0.19
N ALA A 45 -0.65 7.87 1.41
CA ALA A 45 0.69 7.43 1.72
C ALA A 45 0.63 6.11 2.49
N ILE A 46 1.50 5.17 2.14
CA ILE A 46 1.59 3.86 2.81
C ILE A 46 3.01 3.66 3.30
N ALA A 47 3.15 3.18 4.52
CA ALA A 47 4.39 2.65 5.04
C ALA A 47 4.25 1.15 5.25
N ILE A 48 5.18 0.39 4.67
CA ILE A 48 5.32 -1.05 4.85
C ILE A 48 6.70 -1.26 5.45
N ALA A 49 6.79 -1.92 6.59
CA ALA A 49 8.04 -2.16 7.26
C ALA A 49 8.08 -3.56 7.86
N ASN A 50 9.28 -4.12 7.93
CA ASN A 50 9.50 -5.36 8.66
C ASN A 50 9.44 -5.10 10.18
N PRO A 51 8.98 -6.06 10.98
CA PRO A 51 8.94 -5.95 12.43
C PRO A 51 10.34 -6.19 13.02
N MET A 52 11.28 -5.28 12.78
CA MET A 52 12.67 -5.43 13.19
C MET A 52 13.01 -4.58 14.40
N ALA A 53 13.82 -5.13 15.28
CA ALA A 53 14.52 -4.39 16.31
C ALA A 53 15.88 -3.89 15.78
N GLY A 54 16.15 -2.62 15.97
CA GLY A 54 17.43 -2.01 15.63
C GLY A 54 17.44 -1.30 14.27
N TRP A 55 17.99 -0.11 14.28
CA TRP A 55 18.03 0.80 13.15
C TRP A 55 18.76 0.22 11.92
N ALA A 56 19.85 -0.51 12.14
CA ALA A 56 20.65 -1.09 11.04
C ALA A 56 19.89 -2.15 10.22
N CYS A 57 18.83 -2.73 10.79
CA CYS A 57 18.04 -3.78 10.16
C CYS A 57 16.72 -3.26 9.57
N VAL A 58 16.49 -1.96 9.55
CA VAL A 58 15.27 -1.39 8.96
C VAL A 58 15.22 -1.69 7.47
N MET A 59 14.14 -2.34 7.08
CA MET A 59 13.79 -2.63 5.69
C MET A 59 12.32 -2.36 5.49
N GLY A 60 11.97 -1.67 4.41
CA GLY A 60 10.59 -1.34 4.10
C GLY A 60 10.46 -0.33 2.99
N CYS A 61 9.24 0.10 2.73
CA CYS A 61 9.00 1.13 1.73
C CYS A 61 7.96 2.15 2.19
N GLN A 62 8.08 3.34 1.64
CA GLN A 62 7.06 4.37 1.64
C GLN A 62 6.50 4.47 0.22
N ILE A 63 5.18 4.41 0.09
CA ILE A 63 4.48 4.50 -1.17
C ILE A 63 3.62 5.75 -1.12
N PHE A 64 3.81 6.63 -2.08
CA PHE A 64 2.99 7.81 -2.30
C PHE A 64 2.21 7.61 -3.60
N GLY A 65 0.91 7.81 -3.56
CA GLY A 65 0.09 7.54 -4.73
C GLY A 65 -1.36 7.99 -4.57
N ARG A 66 -2.20 7.47 -5.43
CA ARG A 66 -3.62 7.79 -5.47
C ARG A 66 -4.47 6.53 -5.32
N ALA A 67 -5.49 6.64 -4.50
CA ALA A 67 -6.47 5.58 -4.31
C ALA A 67 -7.72 5.82 -5.15
N THR A 68 -8.19 4.80 -5.85
CA THR A 68 -9.45 4.79 -6.58
C THR A 68 -10.39 3.78 -5.92
N LEU A 69 -11.57 4.22 -5.53
CA LEU A 69 -12.62 3.31 -5.06
C LEU A 69 -13.26 2.64 -6.27
N LEU A 70 -13.21 1.31 -6.29
CA LEU A 70 -13.79 0.48 -7.32
C LEU A 70 -15.20 0.05 -6.90
N ASP A 71 -16.17 0.30 -7.75
CA ASP A 71 -17.55 -0.06 -7.49
C ASP A 71 -17.76 -1.58 -7.67
N VAL A 72 -18.59 -2.13 -6.80
CA VAL A 72 -18.93 -3.57 -6.80
C VAL A 72 -19.45 -3.98 -8.17
N ASP A 73 -19.12 -5.20 -8.57
CA ASP A 73 -19.55 -5.83 -9.83
C ASP A 73 -19.02 -5.13 -11.10
N THR A 74 -18.00 -4.29 -10.99
CA THR A 74 -17.24 -3.81 -12.17
C THR A 74 -16.09 -4.78 -12.50
N PRO A 75 -15.63 -4.84 -13.76
CA PRO A 75 -14.47 -5.67 -14.14
C PRO A 75 -13.23 -5.37 -13.32
N GLU A 76 -12.97 -4.10 -13.02
CA GLU A 76 -11.84 -3.67 -12.20
C GLU A 76 -11.97 -4.14 -10.75
N TRP A 77 -13.18 -4.11 -10.19
CA TRP A 77 -13.46 -4.64 -8.86
C TRP A 77 -13.27 -6.16 -8.82
N GLU A 78 -13.80 -6.89 -9.80
CA GLU A 78 -13.65 -8.35 -9.90
C GLU A 78 -12.17 -8.75 -9.99
N HIS A 79 -11.39 -8.05 -10.81
CA HIS A 79 -9.95 -8.24 -10.89
C HIS A 79 -9.28 -7.99 -9.55
N GLY A 80 -9.55 -6.85 -8.94
CA GLY A 80 -8.99 -6.46 -7.65
C GLY A 80 -9.34 -7.45 -6.54
N MET A 81 -10.56 -8.00 -6.52
CA MET A 81 -10.99 -9.00 -5.53
C MET A 81 -10.25 -10.34 -5.69
N LYS A 82 -9.84 -10.71 -6.91
CA LYS A 82 -8.97 -11.88 -7.13
C LYS A 82 -7.58 -11.65 -6.55
N VAL A 83 -7.04 -10.44 -6.69
CA VAL A 83 -5.74 -10.07 -6.12
C VAL A 83 -5.82 -9.99 -4.60
N PHE A 84 -6.88 -9.41 -4.06
CA PHE A 84 -7.07 -9.15 -2.62
C PHE A 84 -7.18 -10.43 -1.76
N LYS A 85 -7.48 -11.59 -2.36
CA LYS A 85 -7.53 -12.89 -1.64
C LYS A 85 -8.39 -12.86 -0.37
N TRP A 86 -9.57 -12.30 -0.45
CA TRP A 86 -10.51 -12.15 0.67
C TRP A 86 -10.79 -13.46 1.43
N GLN A 87 -10.62 -14.61 0.78
CA GLN A 87 -10.81 -15.93 1.39
C GLN A 87 -9.83 -16.17 2.54
N ALA A 88 -8.59 -15.71 2.40
CA ALA A 88 -7.58 -15.83 3.46
C ALA A 88 -7.99 -15.05 4.70
N SER A 89 -8.39 -13.78 4.53
CA SER A 89 -8.86 -12.94 5.64
C SER A 89 -10.11 -13.52 6.32
N SER A 90 -11.03 -14.09 5.54
CA SER A 90 -12.23 -14.73 6.08
C SER A 90 -11.89 -15.98 6.90
N ALA A 91 -10.94 -16.79 6.44
CA ALA A 91 -10.48 -17.97 7.14
C ALA A 91 -9.79 -17.62 8.48
N GLU A 92 -8.96 -16.57 8.50
CA GLU A 92 -8.30 -16.08 9.71
C GLU A 92 -9.31 -15.63 10.78
N LEU A 93 -10.44 -15.09 10.37
CA LEU A 93 -11.55 -14.72 11.26
C LEU A 93 -12.46 -15.90 11.63
N GLY A 94 -12.13 -17.12 11.22
CA GLY A 94 -12.95 -18.32 11.44
C GLY A 94 -14.28 -18.29 10.71
N ARG A 95 -14.42 -17.47 9.69
CA ARG A 95 -15.64 -17.37 8.88
C ARG A 95 -15.57 -18.35 7.72
N GLN A 96 -16.52 -19.28 7.68
CA GLN A 96 -16.71 -20.19 6.54
C GLN A 96 -17.73 -19.59 5.56
N THR A 97 -17.38 -18.48 4.94
CA THR A 97 -18.22 -17.89 3.89
C THR A 97 -17.64 -18.22 2.52
N GLN A 98 -18.53 -18.58 1.57
CA GLN A 98 -18.18 -18.78 0.18
C GLN A 98 -18.45 -17.52 -0.67
N GLU A 99 -19.03 -16.50 -0.07
CA GLU A 99 -19.38 -15.26 -0.75
C GLU A 99 -18.35 -14.17 -0.45
N ALA A 100 -17.89 -13.50 -1.48
CA ALA A 100 -17.01 -12.35 -1.34
C ALA A 100 -17.72 -11.22 -0.59
N PRO A 101 -17.01 -10.50 0.28
CA PRO A 101 -17.59 -9.34 0.95
C PRO A 101 -18.01 -8.30 -0.10
N ARG A 102 -19.25 -7.85 -0.03
CA ARG A 102 -19.75 -6.81 -0.94
C ARG A 102 -19.44 -5.43 -0.38
N GLY A 103 -18.54 -4.75 -1.00
CA GLY A 103 -18.10 -3.41 -0.65
C GLY A 103 -17.08 -2.89 -1.64
N GLN A 104 -16.90 -1.58 -1.68
CA GLN A 104 -15.90 -0.98 -2.56
C GLN A 104 -14.50 -1.45 -2.16
N LEU A 105 -13.74 -1.85 -3.15
CA LEU A 105 -12.31 -2.09 -3.04
C LEU A 105 -11.58 -0.79 -3.37
N ALA A 106 -10.46 -0.50 -2.72
CA ALA A 106 -9.62 0.61 -3.13
C ALA A 106 -8.38 0.06 -3.83
N ARG A 107 -8.17 0.49 -5.07
CA ARG A 107 -6.94 0.31 -5.83
C ARG A 107 -6.04 1.51 -5.58
N ILE A 108 -4.79 1.26 -5.25
CA ILE A 108 -3.78 2.29 -5.02
C ILE A 108 -2.70 2.17 -6.08
N ASP A 109 -2.63 3.19 -6.91
CA ASP A 109 -1.64 3.32 -7.97
C ASP A 109 -0.51 4.21 -7.46
N PRO A 110 0.72 3.71 -7.33
CA PRO A 110 1.83 4.49 -6.82
C PRO A 110 2.32 5.53 -7.83
N GLU A 111 2.60 6.72 -7.35
CA GLU A 111 3.29 7.79 -8.09
C GLU A 111 4.78 7.85 -7.73
N ARG A 112 5.13 7.31 -6.56
CA ARG A 112 6.51 7.22 -6.10
C ARG A 112 6.62 6.15 -5.01
N ILE A 113 7.67 5.35 -5.07
CA ILE A 113 8.04 4.38 -4.02
C ILE A 113 9.45 4.72 -3.55
N VAL A 114 9.63 4.81 -2.24
CA VAL A 114 10.94 4.94 -1.61
C VAL A 114 11.19 3.65 -0.82
N TYR A 115 12.03 2.80 -1.35
CA TYR A 115 12.50 1.61 -0.65
C TYR A 115 13.68 1.98 0.26
N THR A 116 13.66 1.49 1.48
CA THR A 116 14.74 1.71 2.45
C THR A 116 15.26 0.38 2.96
N GLU A 117 16.57 0.17 2.85
CA GLU A 117 17.27 -0.97 3.43
C GLU A 117 18.68 -0.53 3.86
N HIS A 118 18.89 -0.43 5.16
CA HIS A 118 20.15 0.10 5.69
C HIS A 118 21.35 -0.79 5.41
N LEU A 119 21.14 -2.11 5.28
CA LEU A 119 22.22 -3.06 4.97
C LEU A 119 22.81 -2.89 3.57
N MET A 120 22.10 -2.25 2.64
CA MET A 120 22.62 -1.95 1.28
C MET A 120 23.90 -1.09 1.32
N ARG A 121 24.15 -0.37 2.41
CA ARG A 121 25.41 0.36 2.60
C ARG A 121 26.64 -0.54 2.55
N LYS A 122 26.52 -1.80 2.97
CA LYS A 122 27.60 -2.77 2.90
C LYS A 122 27.98 -3.15 1.47
N GLU A 123 27.02 -3.01 0.56
CA GLU A 123 27.18 -3.28 -0.88
C GLU A 123 27.55 -2.01 -1.67
N GLY A 124 27.80 -0.87 -0.99
CA GLY A 124 28.19 0.38 -1.63
C GLY A 124 27.02 1.21 -2.16
N TYR A 125 25.79 0.90 -1.76
CA TYR A 125 24.60 1.65 -2.20
C TYR A 125 24.06 2.57 -1.10
N ALA A 126 23.36 3.63 -1.52
CA ALA A 126 22.57 4.42 -0.60
C ALA A 126 21.46 3.55 0.04
N PRO A 127 21.10 3.78 1.29
CA PRO A 127 20.07 2.98 1.95
C PRO A 127 18.67 3.20 1.40
N ARG A 128 18.47 4.23 0.58
CA ARG A 128 17.18 4.55 -0.05
C ARG A 128 17.30 4.45 -1.55
N GLN A 129 16.38 3.71 -2.14
CA GLN A 129 16.19 3.57 -3.57
C GLN A 129 14.82 4.13 -3.94
N ILE A 130 14.72 4.76 -5.11
CA ILE A 130 13.51 5.44 -5.55
C ILE A 130 13.01 4.80 -6.85
N TRP A 131 11.70 4.61 -6.93
CA TRP A 131 10.99 4.21 -8.13
C TRP A 131 9.87 5.21 -8.43
N THR A 132 9.70 5.53 -9.71
CA THR A 132 8.58 6.30 -10.25
C THR A 132 7.97 5.58 -11.46
N PRO A 133 6.71 5.81 -11.82
CA PRO A 133 6.10 5.21 -13.00
C PRO A 133 6.91 5.50 -14.27
N GLY A 134 7.18 4.44 -15.04
CA GLY A 134 8.03 4.52 -16.23
C GLY A 134 9.47 4.05 -16.00
N ASP A 135 9.92 3.90 -14.76
CA ASP A 135 11.17 3.22 -14.45
C ASP A 135 10.97 1.71 -14.66
N GLU A 136 11.76 1.10 -15.54
CA GLU A 136 11.73 -0.36 -15.71
C GLU A 136 12.42 -1.07 -14.54
N GLU A 137 13.36 -0.39 -13.89
CA GLU A 137 14.11 -0.87 -12.74
C GLU A 137 14.16 0.20 -11.64
N LEU A 138 14.39 -0.24 -10.40
CA LEU A 138 14.71 0.67 -9.31
C LEU A 138 15.93 1.51 -9.67
N GLN A 139 15.83 2.81 -9.53
CA GLN A 139 16.99 3.69 -9.64
C GLN A 139 17.94 3.43 -8.48
N VAL A 140 18.99 2.70 -8.77
CA VAL A 140 20.04 2.38 -7.80
C VAL A 140 20.88 3.62 -7.59
N VAL A 141 20.77 4.24 -6.42
CA VAL A 141 21.56 5.39 -6.04
C VAL A 141 22.87 4.89 -5.41
N PRO A 142 24.05 5.18 -6.01
CA PRO A 142 25.33 4.87 -5.37
C PRO A 142 25.42 5.53 -4.01
N GLY A 143 25.92 4.80 -3.03
CA GLY A 143 26.22 5.36 -1.70
C GLY A 143 27.31 6.40 -1.84
N GLY A 144 26.98 7.68 -1.66
CA GLY A 144 27.99 8.70 -1.45
C GLY A 144 28.78 8.39 -0.18
N ASN A 145 30.06 8.72 -0.15
CA ASN A 145 30.89 8.63 1.05
C ASN A 145 30.19 9.41 2.18
N VAL A 146 29.71 8.69 3.17
CA VAL A 146 29.27 9.26 4.45
C VAL A 146 30.45 9.25 5.39
#